data_8e5774967754ced38092f3d3cf205de1
#
_entry.id   8e5774967754ced38092f3d3cf205de1
#
_cell.length_a   1.000
_cell.length_b   1.000
_cell.length_c   1.000
_cell.angle_alpha   90.00
_cell.angle_beta   90.00
_cell.angle_gamma   90.00
#
_symmetry.space_group_name_H-M   'P 1'
#
loop_
_entity.id
_entity.type
_entity.pdbx_description
1 polymer ?
#
loop_
_entity_poly.entity_id
_entity_poly.type
_entity_poly.pdbx_seq_one_letter_code
_entity_poly.pdbx_strand_id
1 'polypeptide(L)'
;MKLTLSGKEFTLRCDMRALAAAKREAGIDIGKLQDDVIEIGTLVYFMAQSGAKHAGIPFDYDVDDFLGLIEISDLEPLAEAVGLLMTGGDTKKK
;
A
#
# COMPACT_ATOMS: atom_id res chain seq x y z
N MET A 1 7.71 5.35 -4.29
CA MET A 1 6.48 5.78 -4.98
C MET A 1 5.59 6.57 -4.02
N LYS A 2 4.97 7.61 -4.49
CA LYS A 2 4.12 8.43 -3.65
C LYS A 2 2.67 8.35 -4.10
N LEU A 3 1.77 8.42 -3.13
CA LEU A 3 0.35 8.32 -3.36
C LEU A 3 -0.36 9.37 -2.51
N THR A 4 -1.32 10.08 -3.11
CA THR A 4 -2.10 11.07 -2.38
C THR A 4 -3.52 10.55 -2.15
N LEU A 5 -3.94 10.54 -0.89
CA LEU A 5 -5.28 10.12 -0.50
C LEU A 5 -5.87 11.21 0.39
N SER A 6 -7.04 11.71 0.02
CA SER A 6 -7.75 12.77 0.77
C SER A 6 -6.83 13.96 1.07
N GLY A 7 -6.00 14.34 0.09
CA GLY A 7 -5.10 15.47 0.23
C GLY A 7 -3.85 15.18 1.04
N LYS A 8 -3.65 13.95 1.48
CA LYS A 8 -2.47 13.55 2.24
C LYS A 8 -1.56 12.70 1.38
N GLU A 9 -0.27 13.01 1.39
CA GLU A 9 0.71 12.29 0.60
C GLU A 9 1.35 11.18 1.43
N PHE A 10 1.42 10.00 0.85
CA PHE A 10 2.06 8.85 1.49
C PHE A 10 3.16 8.31 0.60
N THR A 11 4.26 7.89 1.22
CA THR A 11 5.33 7.20 0.51
C THR A 11 5.09 5.71 0.64
N LEU A 12 4.98 5.02 -0.48
CA LEU A 12 4.75 3.57 -0.50
C LEU A 12 6.05 2.83 -0.74
N ARG A 13 6.25 1.79 0.03
CA ARG A 13 7.42 0.93 -0.12
C ARG A 13 6.98 -0.52 -0.04
N CYS A 14 7.17 -1.24 -1.14
CA CYS A 14 6.83 -2.66 -1.22
C CYS A 14 8.10 -3.48 -0.95
N ASP A 15 8.32 -3.81 0.31
CA ASP A 15 9.46 -4.62 0.72
C ASP A 15 8.95 -5.81 1.53
N MET A 16 9.86 -6.68 1.92
CA MET A 16 9.48 -7.88 2.66
C MET A 16 8.82 -7.55 4.00
N ARG A 17 9.19 -6.42 4.59
CA ARG A 17 8.55 -5.98 5.82
C ARG A 17 7.07 -5.71 5.61
N ALA A 18 6.73 -5.00 4.54
CA ALA A 18 5.33 -4.69 4.24
C ALA A 18 4.55 -5.96 3.93
N LEU A 19 5.14 -6.85 3.13
CA LEU A 19 4.47 -8.10 2.77
C LEU A 19 4.29 -9.01 3.96
N ALA A 20 5.30 -9.11 4.82
CA ALA A 20 5.23 -9.93 6.02
C ALA A 20 4.18 -9.40 6.99
N ALA A 21 4.12 -8.08 7.15
CA ALA A 21 3.13 -7.47 8.03
C ALA A 21 1.71 -7.70 7.49
N ALA A 22 1.52 -7.56 6.18
CA ALA A 22 0.22 -7.77 5.58
C ALA A 22 -0.25 -9.21 5.79
N LYS A 23 0.64 -10.16 5.64
CA LYS A 23 0.28 -11.56 5.84
C LYS A 23 0.01 -11.86 7.31
N ARG A 24 0.89 -11.39 8.19
CA ARG A 24 0.80 -11.70 9.61
C ARG A 24 -0.42 -11.04 10.28
N GLU A 25 -0.69 -9.79 9.94
CA GLU A 25 -1.70 -9.02 10.63
C GLU A 25 -3.05 -9.01 9.93
N ALA A 26 -3.08 -9.18 8.63
CA ALA A 26 -4.33 -9.13 7.86
C ALA A 26 -4.62 -10.40 7.06
N GLY A 27 -3.70 -11.36 7.08
CA GLY A 27 -3.90 -12.62 6.37
C GLY A 27 -3.83 -12.49 4.86
N ILE A 28 -3.22 -11.41 4.36
CA ILE A 28 -3.14 -11.18 2.93
C ILE A 28 -2.02 -12.01 2.32
N ASP A 29 -2.37 -12.81 1.33
CA ASP A 29 -1.40 -13.61 0.60
C ASP A 29 -1.21 -12.98 -0.78
N ILE A 30 -0.01 -12.49 -1.03
CA ILE A 30 0.32 -11.80 -2.26
C ILE A 30 0.02 -12.67 -3.49
N GLY A 31 0.29 -13.97 -3.37
CA GLY A 31 0.04 -14.88 -4.48
C GLY A 31 -1.43 -15.07 -4.79
N LYS A 32 -2.29 -14.69 -3.87
CA LYS A 32 -3.74 -14.83 -4.03
C LYS A 32 -4.46 -13.49 -4.09
N LEU A 33 -3.72 -12.41 -4.10
CA LEU A 33 -4.30 -11.08 -4.20
C LEU A 33 -4.95 -10.94 -5.57
N GLN A 34 -6.24 -10.66 -5.58
CA GLN A 34 -6.98 -10.54 -6.83
C GLN A 34 -7.62 -9.15 -6.89
N ASP A 35 -8.85 -9.09 -7.33
CA ASP A 35 -9.53 -7.81 -7.49
C ASP A 35 -10.27 -7.38 -6.24
N ASP A 36 -9.88 -7.92 -5.09
CA ASP A 36 -10.50 -7.55 -3.83
C ASP A 36 -9.96 -6.19 -3.41
N VAL A 37 -10.79 -5.16 -3.59
CA VAL A 37 -10.37 -3.78 -3.32
C VAL A 37 -10.07 -3.55 -1.84
N ILE A 38 -10.72 -4.31 -0.94
CA ILE A 38 -10.44 -4.19 0.48
C ILE A 38 -9.04 -4.70 0.78
N GLU A 39 -8.67 -5.84 0.20
CA GLU A 39 -7.33 -6.38 0.40
C GLU A 39 -6.27 -5.49 -0.22
N ILE A 40 -6.56 -4.93 -1.40
CA ILE A 40 -5.63 -4.02 -2.05
C ILE A 40 -5.41 -2.79 -1.17
N GLY A 41 -6.47 -2.20 -0.65
CA GLY A 41 -6.36 -1.05 0.23
C GLY A 41 -5.59 -1.37 1.50
N THR A 42 -5.83 -2.54 2.08
CA THR A 42 -5.12 -2.97 3.28
C THR A 42 -3.63 -3.17 3.00
N LEU A 43 -3.32 -3.75 1.85
CA LEU A 43 -1.91 -3.91 1.47
C LEU A 43 -1.24 -2.56 1.32
N VAL A 44 -1.92 -1.60 0.71
CA VAL A 44 -1.37 -0.24 0.56
C VAL A 44 -1.11 0.38 1.93
N TYR A 45 -1.96 0.10 2.91
CA TYR A 45 -1.73 0.56 4.27
C TYR A 45 -0.36 0.09 4.79
N PHE A 46 -0.04 -1.19 4.61
CA PHE A 46 1.25 -1.71 5.09
C PHE A 46 2.41 -1.18 4.26
N MET A 47 2.20 -0.92 2.97
CA MET A 47 3.22 -0.29 2.15
C MET A 47 3.49 1.15 2.60
N ALA A 48 2.45 1.88 2.96
CA ALA A 48 2.59 3.25 3.46
C ALA A 48 3.28 3.26 4.82
N GLN A 49 2.94 2.31 5.68
CA GLN A 49 3.59 2.17 6.98
C GLN A 49 5.08 1.90 6.81
N SER A 50 5.43 0.99 5.90
CA SER A 50 6.83 0.67 5.64
C SER A 50 7.56 1.85 5.05
N GLY A 51 6.92 2.58 4.13
CA GLY A 51 7.52 3.77 3.53
C GLY A 51 7.80 4.85 4.55
N ALA A 52 6.85 5.09 5.46
CA ALA A 52 7.01 6.09 6.50
C ALA A 52 8.16 5.69 7.44
N LYS A 53 8.22 4.42 7.81
CA LYS A 53 9.27 3.94 8.68
C LYS A 53 10.64 4.09 8.05
N HIS A 54 10.74 3.77 6.76
CA HIS A 54 11.98 3.91 6.02
C HIS A 54 12.42 5.38 5.95
N ALA A 55 11.47 6.29 5.81
CA ALA A 55 11.76 7.71 5.71
C ALA A 55 11.89 8.41 7.06
N GLY A 56 11.63 7.71 8.16
CA GLY A 56 11.69 8.29 9.49
C GLY A 56 10.54 9.24 9.79
N ILE A 57 9.41 9.04 9.14
CA ILE A 57 8.23 9.89 9.29
C ILE A 57 7.22 9.19 10.17
N PRO A 58 6.55 9.90 11.10
CA PRO A 58 5.50 9.30 11.91
C PRO A 58 4.35 8.79 11.05
N PHE A 59 3.76 7.67 11.46
CA PHE A 59 2.62 7.09 10.76
C PHE A 59 1.61 6.66 11.82
N ASP A 60 0.67 7.56 12.11
CA ASP A 60 -0.28 7.41 13.21
C ASP A 60 -1.65 6.94 12.77
N TYR A 61 -1.71 6.14 11.73
CA TYR A 61 -2.97 5.61 11.21
C TYR A 61 -3.08 4.13 11.54
N ASP A 62 -4.28 3.70 11.98
CA ASP A 62 -4.56 2.27 11.97
C ASP A 62 -5.19 1.93 10.62
N VAL A 63 -5.48 0.64 10.41
CA VAL A 63 -5.97 0.21 9.12
C VAL A 63 -7.34 0.84 8.79
N ASP A 64 -8.21 0.95 9.78
CA ASP A 64 -9.53 1.57 9.56
C ASP A 64 -9.41 3.03 9.17
N ASP A 65 -8.56 3.77 9.88
CA ASP A 65 -8.36 5.19 9.59
C ASP A 65 -7.79 5.38 8.20
N PHE A 66 -6.84 4.53 7.82
CA PHE A 66 -6.22 4.62 6.51
C PHE A 66 -7.22 4.30 5.40
N LEU A 67 -8.00 3.23 5.59
CA LEU A 67 -9.02 2.86 4.61
C LEU A 67 -10.05 3.97 4.44
N GLY A 68 -10.34 4.69 5.52
CA GLY A 68 -11.26 5.81 5.46
C GLY A 68 -10.79 6.98 4.61
N LEU A 69 -9.51 7.04 4.30
CA LEU A 69 -8.96 8.08 3.42
C LEU A 69 -9.12 7.74 1.94
N ILE A 70 -9.42 6.49 1.64
CA ILE A 70 -9.52 6.02 0.26
C ILE A 70 -10.93 6.26 -0.25
N GLU A 71 -11.01 7.02 -1.36
CA GLU A 71 -12.28 7.29 -2.02
C GLU A 71 -12.49 6.28 -3.13
N ILE A 72 -13.74 6.12 -3.56
CA ILE A 72 -14.03 5.23 -4.68
C ILE A 72 -13.20 5.61 -5.91
N SER A 73 -13.01 6.90 -6.13
CA SER A 73 -12.24 7.38 -7.27
C SER A 73 -10.75 7.05 -7.18
N ASP A 74 -10.28 6.64 -6.00
CA ASP A 74 -8.88 6.27 -5.82
C ASP A 74 -8.60 4.80 -6.13
N LEU A 75 -9.65 3.99 -6.31
CA LEU A 75 -9.47 2.54 -6.46
C LEU A 75 -8.63 2.16 -7.67
N GLU A 76 -8.86 2.82 -8.80
CA GLU A 76 -8.09 2.51 -10.00
C GLU A 76 -6.62 2.89 -9.86
N PRO A 77 -6.30 4.12 -9.41
CA PRO A 77 -4.90 4.46 -9.15
C PRO A 77 -4.23 3.56 -8.12
N LEU A 78 -4.97 3.13 -7.10
CA LEU A 78 -4.43 2.22 -6.09
C LEU A 78 -4.05 0.88 -6.68
N ALA A 79 -4.95 0.29 -7.47
CA ALA A 79 -4.69 -1.00 -8.09
C ALA A 79 -3.49 -0.91 -9.02
N GLU A 80 -3.39 0.20 -9.75
CA GLU A 80 -2.27 0.43 -10.65
C GLU A 80 -0.96 0.56 -9.88
N ALA A 81 -0.97 1.32 -8.78
CA ALA A 81 0.23 1.51 -7.96
C ALA A 81 0.69 0.17 -7.38
N VAL A 82 -0.24 -0.63 -6.87
CA VAL A 82 0.10 -1.94 -6.33
C VAL A 82 0.69 -2.83 -7.42
N GLY A 83 0.10 -2.82 -8.59
CA GLY A 83 0.60 -3.60 -9.72
C GLY A 83 2.03 -3.23 -10.07
N LEU A 84 2.31 -1.94 -10.13
CA LEU A 84 3.66 -1.47 -10.46
C LEU A 84 4.67 -1.88 -9.39
N LEU A 85 4.31 -1.71 -8.13
CA LEU A 85 5.22 -2.05 -7.04
C LEU A 85 5.47 -3.55 -6.97
N MET A 86 4.43 -4.34 -7.21
CA MET A 86 4.53 -5.80 -7.16
C MET A 86 5.38 -6.37 -8.28
N THR A 87 5.41 -5.69 -9.41
CA THR A 87 6.20 -6.16 -10.55
C THR A 87 7.58 -5.53 -10.60
N GLY A 88 7.88 -4.62 -9.69
CA GLY A 88 9.14 -3.89 -9.72
C GLY A 88 9.23 -2.88 -10.84
N GLY A 89 8.10 -2.58 -11.51
CA GLY A 89 8.11 -1.72 -12.68
C GLY A 89 8.51 -0.28 -12.39
N ASP A 90 8.45 0.08 -11.17
CA ASP A 90 8.81 1.42 -10.74
C ASP A 90 10.33 1.64 -10.77
N THR A 91 11.08 0.57 -10.76
CA THR A 91 12.52 0.64 -10.77
C THR A 91 13.08 0.36 -12.14
N LYS A 92 12.92 -0.17 -13.01
CA LYS A 92 13.35 -0.55 -14.16
C LYS A 92 14.00 -0.68 -14.98
N LYS A 93 14.11 -1.00 -15.15
CA LYS A 93 14.42 -1.20 -15.92
C LYS A 93 14.79 -1.65 -16.53
N LYS A 94 14.82 -1.76 -16.91
CA LYS A 94 15.08 -2.22 -17.72
C LYS A 94 15.36 -2.14 -18.37
#